data_1c5806f34a3a2dddd8cc0e3dcc1fa762
#
_entry.id   1c5806f34a3a2dddd8cc0e3dcc1fa762
#
_cell.length_a   1.000
_cell.length_b   1.000
_cell.length_c   1.000
_cell.angle_alpha   90.00
_cell.angle_beta   90.00
_cell.angle_gamma   90.00
#
_symmetry.space_group_name_H-M   'P 1'
#
loop_
_entity.id
_entity.type
_entity.pdbx_description
1 polymer ?
#
loop_
_entity_poly.entity_id
_entity_poly.type
_entity_poly.pdbx_seq_one_letter_code
_entity_poly.pdbx_strand_id
1 'polypeptide(L)'
;MTPHVVDLYAQRVVVGDAPAGKYHRLACARHQRDRARQATAAFPYRFDADLADRFYRFAKKLKHYKGRQWAGKFIQLSDCQQFCLGSLFGWISVTTGLRRFRTSYNEWPRKNGKSLMAAVVANYVTFFDGEDGSEGYTAATKRDQARIWTTFSMTTHRGENNRT
;
A
#
# COMPACT_ATOMS: atom_id res chain seq x y z
N MET A 1 1.36 -18.86 15.17
CA MET A 1 1.72 -17.85 14.19
C MET A 1 1.09 -16.53 14.61
N THR A 2 1.86 -15.50 14.89
CA THR A 2 1.30 -14.20 15.31
C THR A 2 0.51 -13.59 14.15
N PRO A 3 -0.73 -13.13 14.38
CA PRO A 3 -1.53 -12.55 13.30
C PRO A 3 -0.87 -11.26 12.78
N HIS A 4 -0.86 -11.08 11.46
CA HIS A 4 -0.30 -9.90 10.81
C HIS A 4 -1.19 -8.68 11.05
N VAL A 5 -0.63 -7.47 10.99
CA VAL A 5 -1.38 -6.20 11.20
C VAL A 5 -2.60 -6.06 10.29
N VAL A 6 -2.54 -6.62 9.08
CA VAL A 6 -3.66 -6.68 8.12
C VAL A 6 -4.80 -7.55 8.66
N ASP A 7 -4.47 -8.71 9.24
CA ASP A 7 -5.45 -9.62 9.82
C ASP A 7 -6.11 -9.00 11.05
N LEU A 8 -5.31 -8.40 11.94
CA LEU A 8 -5.80 -7.74 13.16
C LEU A 8 -6.74 -6.58 12.85
N TYR A 9 -6.37 -5.73 11.90
CA TYR A 9 -7.23 -4.63 11.50
C TYR A 9 -8.53 -5.13 10.85
N ALA A 10 -8.45 -6.11 9.95
CA ALA A 10 -9.63 -6.71 9.32
C ALA A 10 -10.59 -7.29 10.36
N GLN A 11 -10.06 -7.95 11.39
CA GLN A 11 -10.86 -8.47 12.50
C GLN A 11 -11.58 -7.35 13.25
N ARG A 12 -10.87 -6.31 13.67
CA ARG A 12 -11.44 -5.14 14.37
C ARG A 12 -12.57 -4.48 13.59
N VAL A 13 -12.42 -4.36 12.27
CA VAL A 13 -13.45 -3.79 11.39
C VAL A 13 -14.68 -4.71 11.31
N VAL A 14 -14.48 -6.00 11.18
CA VAL A 14 -15.60 -6.97 11.02
C VAL A 14 -16.41 -7.09 12.31
N VAL A 15 -15.77 -7.10 13.48
CA VAL A 15 -16.47 -7.15 14.77
C VAL A 15 -17.05 -5.80 15.21
N GLY A 16 -16.68 -4.68 14.53
CA GLY A 16 -17.23 -3.36 14.81
C GLY A 16 -16.36 -2.49 15.72
N ASP A 17 -15.19 -2.95 16.14
CA ASP A 17 -14.26 -2.22 17.01
C ASP A 17 -13.49 -1.11 16.29
N ALA A 18 -13.50 -1.11 14.94
CA ALA A 18 -12.92 -0.06 14.13
C ALA A 18 -13.96 0.49 13.15
N PRO A 19 -14.13 1.82 13.06
CA PRO A 19 -15.09 2.43 12.16
C PRO A 19 -14.70 2.21 10.70
N ALA A 20 -15.64 1.77 9.88
CA ALA A 20 -15.41 1.54 8.45
C ALA A 20 -16.69 1.71 7.65
N GLY A 21 -16.57 2.29 6.45
CA GLY A 21 -17.66 2.35 5.48
C GLY A 21 -18.00 0.97 4.92
N LYS A 22 -19.16 0.87 4.28
CA LYS A 22 -19.72 -0.39 3.74
C LYS A 22 -18.71 -1.19 2.92
N TYR A 23 -18.10 -0.58 1.92
CA TYR A 23 -17.19 -1.29 1.01
C TYR A 23 -15.88 -1.68 1.67
N HIS A 24 -15.37 -0.85 2.59
CA HIS A 24 -14.18 -1.19 3.35
C HIS A 24 -14.42 -2.38 4.29
N ARG A 25 -15.59 -2.43 4.95
CA ARG A 25 -16.03 -3.58 5.76
C ARG A 25 -16.13 -4.86 4.93
N LEU A 26 -16.69 -4.78 3.71
CA LEU A 26 -16.74 -5.91 2.79
C LEU A 26 -15.34 -6.38 2.35
N ALA A 27 -14.40 -5.45 2.16
CA ALA A 27 -13.01 -5.79 1.84
C ALA A 27 -12.34 -6.53 3.01
N CYS A 28 -12.54 -6.08 4.26
CA CYS A 28 -12.04 -6.75 5.45
C CYS A 28 -12.65 -8.16 5.62
N ALA A 29 -13.96 -8.30 5.46
CA ALA A 29 -14.63 -9.60 5.51
C ALA A 29 -14.16 -10.54 4.40
N ARG A 30 -13.92 -10.03 3.19
CA ARG A 30 -13.32 -10.80 2.10
C ARG A 30 -11.93 -11.28 2.48
N HIS A 31 -11.08 -10.42 3.04
CA HIS A 31 -9.73 -10.78 3.46
C HIS A 31 -9.77 -11.96 4.45
N GLN A 32 -10.62 -11.91 5.48
CA GLN A 32 -10.75 -13.01 6.45
C GLN A 32 -11.21 -14.33 5.81
N ARG A 33 -12.22 -14.29 4.93
CA ARG A 33 -12.67 -15.49 4.19
C ARG A 33 -11.55 -16.07 3.33
N ASP A 34 -10.79 -15.21 2.67
CA ASP A 34 -9.71 -15.62 1.78
C ASP A 34 -8.52 -16.18 2.57
N ARG A 35 -8.24 -15.64 3.76
CA ARG A 35 -7.26 -16.22 4.69
C ARG A 35 -7.64 -17.63 5.14
N ALA A 36 -8.92 -17.88 5.41
CA ALA A 36 -9.39 -19.18 5.84
C ALA A 36 -9.27 -20.27 4.76
N ARG A 37 -9.32 -19.90 3.48
CA ARG A 37 -9.28 -20.85 2.34
C ARG A 37 -8.02 -20.74 1.48
N GLN A 38 -7.01 -19.99 1.92
CA GLN A 38 -5.79 -19.74 1.14
C GLN A 38 -5.04 -21.04 0.80
N ALA A 39 -4.35 -21.04 -0.33
CA ALA A 39 -3.53 -22.15 -0.84
C ALA A 39 -4.28 -23.48 -1.03
N THR A 40 -5.61 -23.43 -1.23
CA THR A 40 -6.40 -24.61 -1.62
C THR A 40 -6.50 -24.72 -3.14
N ALA A 41 -6.86 -25.91 -3.66
CA ALA A 41 -7.08 -26.10 -5.09
C ALA A 41 -8.17 -25.17 -5.67
N ALA A 42 -9.23 -24.89 -4.88
CA ALA A 42 -10.29 -23.98 -5.28
C ALA A 42 -9.92 -22.49 -5.13
N PHE A 43 -8.84 -22.18 -4.40
CA PHE A 43 -8.39 -20.82 -4.16
C PHE A 43 -6.85 -20.77 -4.11
N PRO A 44 -6.17 -20.77 -5.28
CA PRO A 44 -4.73 -20.87 -5.39
C PRO A 44 -4.03 -19.53 -5.11
N TYR A 45 -4.42 -18.87 -4.04
CA TYR A 45 -3.81 -17.64 -3.55
C TYR A 45 -3.45 -17.77 -2.07
N ARG A 46 -2.36 -17.12 -1.67
CA ARG A 46 -1.95 -17.01 -0.28
C ARG A 46 -1.59 -15.58 0.08
N PHE A 47 -1.72 -15.23 1.33
CA PHE A 47 -1.22 -13.97 1.86
C PHE A 47 0.21 -14.16 2.35
N ASP A 48 1.11 -13.40 1.76
CA ASP A 48 2.53 -13.36 2.10
C ASP A 48 2.81 -12.11 2.93
N ALA A 49 3.06 -12.32 4.22
CA ALA A 49 3.31 -11.24 5.17
C ALA A 49 4.60 -10.48 4.84
N ASP A 50 5.64 -11.18 4.36
CA ASP A 50 6.94 -10.56 4.06
C ASP A 50 6.85 -9.56 2.90
N LEU A 51 6.02 -9.84 1.90
CA LEU A 51 5.75 -8.92 0.80
C LEU A 51 4.99 -7.68 1.27
N ALA A 52 3.99 -7.85 2.14
CA ALA A 52 3.30 -6.71 2.76
C ALA A 52 4.26 -5.87 3.60
N ASP A 53 5.09 -6.52 4.42
CA ASP A 53 6.08 -5.85 5.26
C ASP A 53 7.20 -5.19 4.45
N ARG A 54 7.59 -5.75 3.30
CA ARG A 54 8.53 -5.13 2.37
C ARG A 54 8.02 -3.77 1.92
N PHE A 55 6.74 -3.68 1.54
CA PHE A 55 6.12 -2.40 1.20
C PHE A 55 6.12 -1.43 2.39
N TYR A 56 5.78 -1.88 3.60
CA TYR A 56 5.78 -1.01 4.79
C TYR A 56 7.18 -0.51 5.15
N ARG A 57 8.19 -1.36 5.07
CA ARG A 57 9.59 -0.96 5.28
C ARG A 57 10.03 0.12 4.29
N PHE A 58 9.62 -0.01 3.03
CA PHE A 58 9.86 1.02 2.02
C PHE A 58 9.14 2.33 2.39
N ALA A 59 7.83 2.28 2.64
CA ALA A 59 7.03 3.48 2.97
C ALA A 59 7.58 4.23 4.19
N LYS A 60 8.02 3.51 5.22
CA LYS A 60 8.63 4.09 6.45
C LYS A 60 9.97 4.79 6.22
N LYS A 61 10.69 4.52 5.13
CA LYS A 61 11.94 5.22 4.78
C LYS A 61 11.68 6.56 4.11
N LEU A 62 10.48 6.80 3.63
CA LEU A 62 10.11 8.02 2.91
C LEU A 62 9.68 9.11 3.88
N LYS A 63 9.91 10.36 3.48
CA LYS A 63 9.53 11.54 4.26
C LYS A 63 8.44 12.32 3.56
N HIS A 64 7.59 12.98 4.34
CA HIS A 64 6.65 13.95 3.80
C HIS A 64 7.41 15.10 3.16
N TYR A 65 7.12 15.39 1.90
CA TYR A 65 7.75 16.51 1.17
C TYR A 65 7.01 17.83 1.38
N LYS A 66 5.79 17.82 1.89
CA LYS A 66 4.89 18.97 2.02
C LYS A 66 4.05 18.90 3.29
N GLY A 67 3.63 20.08 3.75
CA GLY A 67 2.79 20.23 4.95
C GLY A 67 3.57 20.79 6.13
N ARG A 68 3.09 21.94 6.68
CA ARG A 68 3.79 22.72 7.71
C ARG A 68 4.24 21.90 8.93
N GLN A 69 3.44 20.94 9.33
CA GLN A 69 3.72 20.08 10.50
C GLN A 69 4.28 18.69 10.12
N TRP A 70 4.25 18.33 8.84
CA TRP A 70 4.62 16.99 8.36
C TRP A 70 5.92 16.97 7.56
N ALA A 71 6.28 18.08 6.91
CA ALA A 71 7.46 18.16 6.05
C ALA A 71 8.71 17.64 6.78
N GLY A 72 9.43 16.73 6.15
CA GLY A 72 10.64 16.10 6.69
C GLY A 72 10.41 14.97 7.68
N LYS A 73 9.18 14.75 8.20
CA LYS A 73 8.86 13.59 9.05
C LYS A 73 8.67 12.33 8.21
N PHE A 74 9.06 11.20 8.76
CA PHE A 74 8.84 9.90 8.13
C PHE A 74 7.35 9.59 7.97
N ILE A 75 7.01 8.92 6.86
CA ILE A 75 5.63 8.50 6.59
C ILE A 75 5.23 7.40 7.56
N GLN A 76 4.11 7.62 8.23
CA GLN A 76 3.46 6.62 9.08
C GLN A 76 2.10 6.29 8.46
N LEU A 77 1.92 5.03 8.08
CA LEU A 77 0.65 4.54 7.55
C LEU A 77 -0.31 4.26 8.71
N SER A 78 -1.55 4.77 8.61
CA SER A 78 -2.61 4.39 9.52
C SER A 78 -3.01 2.92 9.33
N ASP A 79 -3.68 2.31 10.33
CA ASP A 79 -4.12 0.90 10.27
C ASP A 79 -4.94 0.60 8.99
N CYS A 80 -5.84 1.51 8.63
CA CYS A 80 -6.64 1.42 7.41
C CYS A 80 -5.77 1.44 6.15
N GLN A 81 -4.76 2.31 6.09
CA GLN A 81 -3.82 2.37 4.97
C GLN A 81 -2.95 1.12 4.92
N GLN A 82 -2.50 0.62 6.07
CA GLN A 82 -1.76 -0.64 6.15
C GLN A 82 -2.62 -1.80 5.65
N PHE A 83 -3.89 -1.88 6.05
CA PHE A 83 -4.80 -2.90 5.53
C PHE A 83 -4.94 -2.84 4.01
N CYS A 84 -5.23 -1.67 3.44
CA CYS A 84 -5.42 -1.51 1.99
C CYS A 84 -4.16 -1.90 1.21
N LEU A 85 -3.02 -1.37 1.61
CA LEU A 85 -1.74 -1.56 0.90
C LEU A 85 -1.15 -2.95 1.18
N GLY A 86 -1.25 -3.44 2.40
CA GLY A 86 -0.82 -4.80 2.73
C GLY A 86 -1.65 -5.87 2.01
N SER A 87 -2.96 -5.66 1.87
CA SER A 87 -3.79 -6.54 1.06
C SER A 87 -3.41 -6.49 -0.43
N LEU A 88 -3.08 -5.31 -0.96
CA LEU A 88 -2.70 -5.14 -2.36
C LEU A 88 -1.39 -5.87 -2.69
N PHE A 89 -0.38 -5.73 -1.82
CA PHE A 89 0.96 -6.27 -2.07
C PHE A 89 1.19 -7.66 -1.48
N GLY A 90 0.45 -8.05 -0.44
CA GLY A 90 0.66 -9.32 0.25
C GLY A 90 -0.07 -10.52 -0.37
N TRP A 91 -1.15 -10.33 -1.14
CA TRP A 91 -1.85 -11.44 -1.76
C TRP A 91 -1.20 -11.85 -3.08
N ILE A 92 -0.71 -13.09 -3.16
CA ILE A 92 -0.06 -13.65 -4.36
C ILE A 92 -0.67 -14.99 -4.78
N SER A 93 -0.52 -15.33 -6.04
CA SER A 93 -0.83 -16.66 -6.58
C SER A 93 0.25 -17.65 -6.13
N VAL A 94 -0.15 -18.81 -5.63
CA VAL A 94 0.78 -19.89 -5.27
C VAL A 94 1.41 -20.55 -6.50
N THR A 95 0.75 -20.43 -7.66
CA THR A 95 1.20 -21.07 -8.92
C THR A 95 2.21 -20.20 -9.65
N THR A 96 1.96 -18.88 -9.72
CA THR A 96 2.76 -17.96 -10.55
C THR A 96 3.65 -17.02 -9.73
N GLY A 97 3.42 -16.90 -8.42
CA GLY A 97 4.09 -15.90 -7.58
C GLY A 97 3.61 -14.45 -7.81
N LEU A 98 2.80 -14.21 -8.83
CA LEU A 98 2.33 -12.88 -9.18
C LEU A 98 1.26 -12.37 -8.20
N ARG A 99 1.17 -11.05 -8.07
CA ARG A 99 0.12 -10.41 -7.25
C ARG A 99 -1.27 -10.79 -7.72
N ARG A 100 -2.13 -11.11 -6.76
CA ARG A 100 -3.54 -11.38 -7.01
C ARG A 100 -4.29 -10.13 -7.49
N PHE A 101 -4.02 -8.99 -6.85
CA PHE A 101 -4.70 -7.74 -7.15
C PHE A 101 -3.85 -6.89 -8.10
N ARG A 102 -4.32 -6.73 -9.33
CA ARG A 102 -3.71 -5.90 -10.37
C ARG A 102 -4.31 -4.49 -10.41
N THR A 103 -5.53 -4.34 -9.90
CA THR A 103 -6.27 -3.08 -9.86
C THR A 103 -6.78 -2.83 -8.46
N SER A 104 -6.69 -1.58 -8.01
CA SER A 104 -7.22 -1.13 -6.73
C SER A 104 -7.99 0.17 -6.92
N TYR A 105 -9.23 0.21 -6.45
CA TYR A 105 -10.02 1.43 -6.36
C TYR A 105 -10.06 1.90 -4.91
N ASN A 106 -9.58 3.12 -4.67
CA ASN A 106 -9.50 3.70 -3.33
C ASN A 106 -10.17 5.07 -3.32
N GLU A 107 -11.30 5.18 -2.64
CA GLU A 107 -12.01 6.43 -2.41
C GLU A 107 -11.79 6.89 -0.97
N TRP A 108 -11.22 8.07 -0.83
CA TRP A 108 -10.85 8.65 0.47
C TRP A 108 -11.34 10.10 0.56
N PRO A 109 -11.79 10.54 1.71
CA PRO A 109 -12.13 11.94 1.93
C PRO A 109 -10.94 12.87 1.68
N ARG A 110 -11.22 14.15 1.49
CA ARG A 110 -10.17 15.17 1.36
C ARG A 110 -9.27 15.19 2.59
N LYS A 111 -7.98 15.50 2.42
CA LYS A 111 -6.94 15.63 3.47
C LYS A 111 -6.52 14.32 4.15
N ASN A 112 -6.95 13.16 3.67
CA ASN A 112 -6.53 11.85 4.18
C ASN A 112 -5.34 11.23 3.45
N GLY A 113 -4.46 12.02 2.88
CA GLY A 113 -3.18 11.56 2.32
C GLY A 113 -3.26 10.82 0.99
N LYS A 114 -4.38 10.90 0.22
CA LYS A 114 -4.55 10.18 -1.07
C LYS A 114 -3.36 10.33 -2.02
N SER A 115 -2.98 11.58 -2.28
CA SER A 115 -1.89 11.88 -3.22
C SER A 115 -0.54 11.37 -2.72
N LEU A 116 -0.32 11.39 -1.40
CA LEU A 116 0.87 10.82 -0.79
C LEU A 116 0.90 9.31 -0.96
N MET A 117 -0.21 8.62 -0.65
CA MET A 117 -0.31 7.18 -0.84
C MET A 117 -0.11 6.76 -2.30
N ALA A 118 -0.74 7.48 -3.23
CA ALA A 118 -0.55 7.22 -4.65
C ALA A 118 0.92 7.39 -5.07
N ALA A 119 1.60 8.43 -4.57
CA ALA A 119 3.02 8.66 -4.84
C ALA A 119 3.90 7.55 -4.24
N VAL A 120 3.63 7.10 -3.00
CA VAL A 120 4.36 5.99 -2.37
C VAL A 120 4.20 4.70 -3.16
N VAL A 121 2.97 4.36 -3.56
CA VAL A 121 2.68 3.17 -4.36
C VAL A 121 3.38 3.25 -5.73
N ALA A 122 3.28 4.39 -6.42
CA ALA A 122 3.91 4.58 -7.72
C ALA A 122 5.43 4.41 -7.64
N ASN A 123 6.09 5.02 -6.64
CA ASN A 123 7.53 4.86 -6.44
C ASN A 123 7.90 3.42 -6.10
N TYR A 124 7.12 2.75 -5.25
CA TYR A 124 7.38 1.35 -4.90
C TYR A 124 7.31 0.45 -6.13
N VAL A 125 6.24 0.53 -6.90
CA VAL A 125 6.03 -0.30 -8.09
C VAL A 125 7.08 -0.03 -9.17
N THR A 126 7.46 1.24 -9.37
CA THR A 126 8.43 1.60 -10.42
C THR A 126 9.87 1.22 -10.06
N PHE A 127 10.27 1.33 -8.78
CA PHE A 127 11.70 1.22 -8.43
C PHE A 127 12.05 0.06 -7.51
N PHE A 128 11.08 -0.54 -6.80
CA PHE A 128 11.36 -1.49 -5.71
C PHE A 128 10.60 -2.82 -5.80
N ASP A 129 9.63 -2.91 -6.70
CA ASP A 129 8.78 -4.11 -6.80
C ASP A 129 9.47 -5.28 -7.50
N GLY A 130 10.53 -5.01 -8.29
CA GLY A 130 11.35 -6.02 -8.95
C GLY A 130 10.86 -6.42 -10.34
N GLU A 131 9.99 -5.63 -10.97
CA GLU A 131 9.64 -5.78 -12.39
C GLU A 131 10.60 -4.95 -13.24
N ASP A 132 11.39 -5.60 -14.08
CA ASP A 132 12.28 -4.94 -15.03
C ASP A 132 11.46 -4.15 -16.07
N GLY A 133 11.88 -2.91 -16.35
CA GLY A 133 11.22 -2.05 -17.32
C GLY A 133 9.88 -1.44 -16.87
N SER A 134 9.63 -1.39 -15.57
CA SER A 134 8.43 -0.73 -15.03
C SER A 134 8.37 0.75 -15.42
N GLU A 135 7.28 1.16 -16.07
CA GLU A 135 6.99 2.55 -16.42
C GLU A 135 5.84 3.11 -15.58
N GLY A 136 6.01 4.33 -15.10
CA GLY A 136 4.98 5.01 -14.30
C GLY A 136 4.44 6.25 -15.01
N TYR A 137 3.13 6.30 -15.22
CA TYR A 137 2.45 7.43 -15.84
C TYR A 137 1.55 8.14 -14.83
N THR A 138 1.60 9.47 -14.79
CA THR A 138 0.70 10.28 -13.98
C THR A 138 -0.13 11.19 -14.85
N ALA A 139 -1.43 11.18 -14.64
CA ALA A 139 -2.38 12.08 -15.30
C ALA A 139 -3.18 12.87 -14.27
N ALA A 140 -3.30 14.17 -14.49
CA ALA A 140 -4.13 15.03 -13.66
C ALA A 140 -4.63 16.22 -14.48
N THR A 141 -5.77 16.78 -14.08
CA THR A 141 -6.35 17.99 -14.72
C THR A 141 -5.49 19.25 -14.55
N LYS A 142 -4.63 19.27 -13.52
CA LYS A 142 -3.67 20.37 -13.27
C LYS A 142 -2.25 19.81 -13.22
N ARG A 143 -1.31 20.50 -13.89
CA ARG A 143 0.10 20.16 -13.97
C ARG A 143 0.74 19.96 -12.59
N ASP A 144 0.40 20.79 -11.61
CA ASP A 144 0.96 20.70 -10.26
C ASP A 144 0.53 19.40 -9.52
N GLN A 145 -0.63 18.86 -9.84
CA GLN A 145 -1.08 17.58 -9.30
C GLN A 145 -0.33 16.40 -9.90
N ALA A 146 -0.01 16.44 -11.19
CA ALA A 146 0.79 15.43 -11.86
C ALA A 146 2.24 15.42 -11.34
N ARG A 147 2.81 16.58 -11.00
CA ARG A 147 4.18 16.71 -10.50
C ARG A 147 4.40 16.14 -9.08
N ILE A 148 3.36 15.84 -8.33
CA ILE A 148 3.50 15.30 -6.96
C ILE A 148 4.36 14.04 -6.95
N TRP A 149 4.17 13.14 -7.90
CA TRP A 149 4.93 11.90 -8.00
C TRP A 149 6.41 12.14 -8.34
N THR A 150 6.71 12.97 -9.35
CA THR A 150 8.08 13.31 -9.76
C THR A 150 8.85 14.02 -8.66
N THR A 151 8.24 14.96 -7.96
CA THR A 151 8.87 15.65 -6.83
C THR A 151 9.21 14.68 -5.70
N PHE A 152 8.33 13.74 -5.42
CA PHE A 152 8.54 12.74 -4.39
C PHE A 152 9.67 11.77 -4.76
N SER A 153 9.74 11.33 -6.01
CA SER A 153 10.80 10.47 -6.54
C SER A 153 12.18 11.13 -6.43
N MET A 154 12.32 12.39 -6.83
CA MET A 154 13.59 13.14 -6.76
C MET A 154 14.09 13.30 -5.31
N THR A 155 13.19 13.45 -4.35
CA THR A 155 13.56 13.62 -2.94
C THR A 155 14.09 12.31 -2.34
N THR A 156 13.59 11.18 -2.81
CA THR A 156 14.01 9.85 -2.36
C THR A 156 15.42 9.50 -2.83
N HIS A 157 15.74 9.77 -4.10
CA HIS A 157 17.08 9.53 -4.67
C HIS A 157 18.18 10.44 -4.09
N ARG A 158 17.84 11.66 -3.69
CA ARG A 158 18.81 12.59 -3.09
C ARG A 158 19.29 12.17 -1.71
N GLY A 159 18.54 11.35 -1.00
CA GLY A 159 18.88 10.82 0.33
C GLY A 159 19.87 9.67 0.33
N GLU A 160 20.03 8.94 -0.78
CA GLU A 160 20.94 7.81 -0.89
C GLU A 160 22.36 8.22 -1.33
N ASN A 161 22.52 9.29 -2.10
CA ASN A 161 23.83 9.75 -2.59
C ASN A 161 24.67 10.55 -1.56
N ASN A 162 24.17 10.81 -0.37
CA ASN A 162 24.93 11.51 0.69
C ASN A 162 25.45 10.57 1.80
N ARG A 163 25.56 9.26 1.54
CA ARG A 163 26.14 8.27 2.46
C ARG A 163 27.25 7.47 1.77
N THR A 164 28.24 8.19 1.22
CA THR A 164 29.55 7.63 0.90
C THR A 164 30.59 8.42 1.68
#